data_8d2eb5bd7887217d854a5f15418c58f1
#
_entry.id   8d2eb5bd7887217d854a5f15418c58f1
#
_cell.length_a   1.000
_cell.length_b   1.000
_cell.length_c   1.000
_cell.angle_alpha   90.00
_cell.angle_beta   90.00
_cell.angle_gamma   90.00
#
_symmetry.space_group_name_H-M   'P 1'
#
loop_
_entity.id
_entity.type
_entity.pdbx_description
1 polymer ?
#
loop_
_entity_poly.entity_id
_entity_poly.type
_entity_poly.pdbx_seq_one_letter_code
_entity_poly.pdbx_strand_id
1 'polypeptide(L)'
;MADAEIVNVRYLVDDVAACIDFYTRHFDFTVGISSPAFADVTRGNLRLLLSGPQSSAGRAMTDGERPGPGGWNRIHLIVDDLDREIARLTDEGVRFRNDVVTGPGGAQVLAIDPSGNFIELFQRAAAS
;
A
#
# COMPACT_ATOMS: atom_id res chain seq x y z
N MET A 1 -17.02 9.61 -22.92
CA MET A 1 -16.34 9.94 -21.65
C MET A 1 -15.01 9.23 -21.61
N ALA A 2 -13.96 9.96 -21.34
CA ALA A 2 -12.65 9.35 -21.23
C ALA A 2 -12.54 8.54 -19.93
N ASP A 3 -11.90 7.38 -19.99
CA ASP A 3 -11.61 6.60 -18.80
C ASP A 3 -10.59 7.35 -17.93
N ALA A 4 -10.65 7.14 -16.63
CA ALA A 4 -9.65 7.67 -15.72
C ALA A 4 -8.29 7.07 -16.06
N GLU A 5 -7.26 7.89 -15.99
CA GLU A 5 -5.90 7.43 -16.19
C GLU A 5 -5.51 6.46 -15.07
N ILE A 6 -4.93 5.32 -15.44
CA ILE A 6 -4.42 4.36 -14.45
C ILE A 6 -3.02 4.79 -14.04
N VAL A 7 -2.83 4.89 -12.73
CA VAL A 7 -1.51 5.19 -12.14
C VAL A 7 -0.97 3.90 -11.52
N ASN A 8 0.22 3.48 -11.96
CA ASN A 8 0.88 2.31 -11.41
C ASN A 8 1.92 2.73 -10.39
N VAL A 9 1.90 2.06 -9.23
CA VAL A 9 2.95 2.19 -8.22
C VAL A 9 3.50 0.80 -7.95
N ARG A 10 4.81 0.66 -7.91
CA ARG A 10 5.46 -0.62 -7.63
C ARG A 10 5.89 -0.69 -6.18
N TYR A 11 5.44 -1.75 -5.51
CA TYR A 11 5.95 -2.13 -4.20
C TYR A 11 6.74 -3.42 -4.32
N LEU A 12 7.99 -3.39 -3.90
CA LEU A 12 8.78 -4.60 -3.74
C LEU A 12 8.26 -5.31 -2.50
N VAL A 13 8.05 -6.62 -2.60
CA VAL A 13 7.49 -7.40 -1.50
C VAL A 13 8.29 -8.71 -1.35
N ASP A 14 8.28 -9.27 -0.15
CA ASP A 14 8.93 -10.54 0.12
C ASP A 14 8.02 -11.71 -0.21
N ASP A 15 6.73 -11.59 0.11
CA ASP A 15 5.74 -12.65 -0.05
C ASP A 15 4.53 -12.07 -0.80
N VAL A 16 4.45 -12.40 -2.08
CA VAL A 16 3.39 -11.88 -2.96
C VAL A 16 2.01 -12.31 -2.47
N ALA A 17 1.84 -13.58 -2.09
CA ALA A 17 0.54 -14.10 -1.65
C ALA A 17 0.04 -13.40 -0.38
N ALA A 18 0.94 -13.18 0.58
CA ALA A 18 0.60 -12.48 1.81
C ALA A 18 0.17 -11.04 1.54
N CYS A 19 0.83 -10.37 0.57
CA CYS A 19 0.49 -9.00 0.21
C CYS A 19 -0.82 -8.90 -0.56
N ILE A 20 -1.12 -9.85 -1.45
CA ILE A 20 -2.43 -9.92 -2.10
C ILE A 20 -3.52 -9.98 -1.03
N ASP A 21 -3.38 -10.89 -0.08
CA ASP A 21 -4.37 -11.05 1.00
C ASP A 21 -4.52 -9.77 1.81
N PHE A 22 -3.41 -9.13 2.15
CA PHE A 22 -3.39 -7.90 2.94
C PHE A 22 -4.14 -6.76 2.24
N TYR A 23 -3.80 -6.47 0.99
CA TYR A 23 -4.40 -5.35 0.27
C TYR A 23 -5.86 -5.60 -0.11
N THR A 24 -6.22 -6.82 -0.47
CA THR A 24 -7.61 -7.14 -0.81
C THR A 24 -8.50 -7.22 0.42
N ARG A 25 -7.99 -7.73 1.53
CA ARG A 25 -8.77 -7.89 2.75
C ARG A 25 -8.96 -6.58 3.51
N HIS A 26 -7.91 -5.76 3.60
CA HIS A 26 -7.90 -4.61 4.50
C HIS A 26 -8.09 -3.26 3.81
N PHE A 27 -7.79 -3.14 2.53
CA PHE A 27 -7.77 -1.85 1.84
C PHE A 27 -8.61 -1.79 0.56
N ASP A 28 -9.54 -2.71 0.38
CA ASP A 28 -10.50 -2.71 -0.72
C ASP A 28 -9.86 -2.75 -2.12
N PHE A 29 -8.68 -3.33 -2.24
CA PHE A 29 -8.09 -3.61 -3.54
C PHE A 29 -8.72 -4.87 -4.14
N THR A 30 -8.73 -4.94 -5.48
CA THR A 30 -9.17 -6.10 -6.23
C THR A 30 -7.97 -6.68 -6.96
N VAL A 31 -7.75 -8.00 -6.84
CA VAL A 31 -6.63 -8.66 -7.52
C VAL A 31 -6.93 -8.83 -9.01
N GLY A 32 -5.93 -8.54 -9.82
CA GLY A 32 -5.97 -8.80 -11.27
C GLY A 32 -5.09 -10.00 -11.61
N ILE A 33 -3.86 -9.73 -12.09
CA ILE A 33 -2.87 -10.78 -12.38
C ILE A 33 -2.30 -11.28 -11.05
N SER A 34 -2.15 -12.61 -10.96
CA SER A 34 -1.57 -13.24 -9.77
C SER A 34 -0.68 -14.40 -10.19
N SER A 35 0.58 -14.36 -9.78
CA SER A 35 1.54 -15.44 -9.94
C SER A 35 2.45 -15.47 -8.71
N PRO A 36 3.24 -16.52 -8.51
CA PRO A 36 4.13 -16.58 -7.35
C PRO A 36 5.14 -15.44 -7.28
N ALA A 37 5.57 -14.91 -8.43
CA ALA A 37 6.59 -13.86 -8.48
C ALA A 37 6.02 -12.45 -8.50
N PHE A 38 4.76 -12.29 -8.96
CA PHE A 38 4.20 -10.98 -9.22
C PHE A 38 2.68 -11.01 -9.17
N ALA A 39 2.11 -9.92 -8.68
CA ALA A 39 0.66 -9.70 -8.74
C ALA A 39 0.36 -8.22 -8.91
N ASP A 40 -0.83 -7.89 -9.38
CA ASP A 40 -1.33 -6.53 -9.27
C ASP A 40 -2.64 -6.50 -8.52
N VAL A 41 -2.86 -5.42 -7.81
CA VAL A 41 -4.12 -5.14 -7.12
C VAL A 41 -4.52 -3.70 -7.44
N THR A 42 -5.81 -3.48 -7.62
CA THR A 42 -6.34 -2.20 -8.10
C THR A 42 -7.39 -1.63 -7.15
N ARG A 43 -7.31 -0.35 -6.89
CA ARG A 43 -8.32 0.42 -6.16
C ARG A 43 -8.51 1.76 -6.87
N GLY A 44 -9.71 2.00 -7.42
CA GLY A 44 -9.93 3.18 -8.25
C GLY A 44 -9.00 3.20 -9.44
N ASN A 45 -8.27 4.29 -9.63
CA ASN A 45 -7.27 4.41 -10.70
C ASN A 45 -5.84 4.05 -10.27
N LEU A 46 -5.66 3.60 -9.05
CA LEU A 46 -4.35 3.13 -8.56
C LEU A 46 -4.22 1.64 -8.80
N ARG A 47 -3.18 1.27 -9.53
CA ARG A 47 -2.78 -0.13 -9.71
C ARG A 47 -1.46 -0.35 -9.01
N LEU A 48 -1.48 -1.17 -7.96
CA LEU A 48 -0.31 -1.46 -7.15
C LEU A 48 0.32 -2.74 -7.67
N LEU A 49 1.59 -2.65 -8.07
CA LEU A 49 2.35 -3.78 -8.62
C LEU A 49 3.13 -4.41 -7.49
N LEU A 50 2.74 -5.62 -7.07
CA LEU A 50 3.38 -6.36 -5.99
C LEU A 50 4.46 -7.25 -6.60
N SER A 51 5.72 -6.83 -6.49
CA SER A 51 6.85 -7.46 -7.19
C SER A 51 7.72 -8.20 -6.19
N GLY A 52 7.68 -9.54 -6.23
CA GLY A 52 8.46 -10.39 -5.37
C GLY A 52 9.92 -10.50 -5.81
N PRO A 53 10.76 -11.23 -5.04
CA PRO A 53 12.19 -11.32 -5.32
C PRO A 53 12.54 -11.95 -6.67
N GLN A 54 11.65 -12.79 -7.19
CA GLN A 54 11.89 -13.50 -8.46
C GLN A 54 11.28 -12.79 -9.66
N SER A 55 10.59 -11.68 -9.45
CA SER A 55 10.05 -10.86 -10.54
C SER A 55 11.18 -10.11 -11.24
N SER A 56 10.89 -9.60 -12.44
CA SER A 56 11.90 -8.79 -13.16
C SER A 56 12.31 -7.55 -12.38
N ALA A 57 11.39 -6.94 -11.64
CA ALA A 57 11.68 -5.75 -10.84
C ALA A 57 12.37 -6.07 -9.51
N GLY A 58 12.19 -7.29 -8.99
CA GLY A 58 12.77 -7.71 -7.72
C GLY A 58 14.13 -8.37 -7.84
N ARG A 59 14.59 -8.66 -9.05
CA ARG A 59 15.89 -9.32 -9.26
C ARG A 59 17.03 -8.35 -9.03
N ALA A 60 18.22 -8.91 -8.78
CA ALA A 60 19.43 -8.12 -8.62
C ALA A 60 19.69 -7.25 -9.86
N MET A 61 20.12 -6.03 -9.61
CA MET A 61 20.58 -5.12 -10.66
C MET A 61 21.91 -5.62 -11.23
N THR A 62 22.32 -5.07 -12.37
CA THR A 62 23.58 -5.45 -13.02
C THR A 62 24.80 -5.19 -12.15
N ASP A 63 24.73 -4.27 -11.22
CA ASP A 63 25.79 -3.95 -10.27
C ASP A 63 25.75 -4.85 -9.00
N GLY A 64 24.79 -5.78 -8.91
CA GLY A 64 24.64 -6.68 -7.78
C GLY A 64 23.71 -6.19 -6.68
N GLU A 65 23.27 -4.93 -6.71
CA GLU A 65 22.31 -4.41 -5.74
C GLU A 65 20.96 -5.11 -5.90
N ARG A 66 20.34 -5.46 -4.79
CA ARG A 66 19.01 -6.08 -4.79
C ARG A 66 17.95 -5.10 -4.34
N PRO A 67 16.94 -4.82 -5.20
CA PRO A 67 15.76 -4.09 -4.74
C PRO A 67 15.05 -4.86 -3.64
N GLY A 68 14.50 -4.14 -2.68
CA GLY A 68 13.78 -4.76 -1.58
C GLY A 68 12.70 -3.84 -1.04
N PRO A 69 11.80 -4.37 -0.18
CA PRO A 69 10.71 -3.59 0.40
C PRO A 69 11.19 -2.62 1.46
N GLY A 70 10.31 -1.70 1.86
CA GLY A 70 10.54 -0.72 2.90
C GLY A 70 10.81 0.66 2.36
N GLY A 71 11.35 1.51 3.22
CA GLY A 71 11.58 2.91 2.87
C GLY A 71 10.41 3.80 3.25
N TRP A 72 10.54 5.11 2.98
CA TRP A 72 9.56 6.12 3.42
C TRP A 72 8.59 6.53 2.34
N ASN A 73 8.85 6.24 1.08
CA ASN A 73 7.90 6.49 -0.02
C ASN A 73 6.72 5.52 0.14
N ARG A 74 5.51 6.04 -0.06
CA ARG A 74 4.31 5.25 0.20
C ARG A 74 3.13 5.76 -0.60
N ILE A 75 2.16 4.87 -0.81
CA ILE A 75 0.86 5.29 -1.33
C ILE A 75 0.10 6.01 -0.23
N HIS A 76 -0.78 6.91 -0.63
CA HIS A 76 -1.55 7.79 0.25
C HIS A 76 -3.02 7.59 -0.07
N LEU A 77 -3.77 7.06 0.88
CA LEU A 77 -5.20 6.79 0.72
C LEU A 77 -5.98 7.76 1.59
N ILE A 78 -6.90 8.48 0.97
CA ILE A 78 -7.76 9.41 1.69
C ILE A 78 -8.94 8.63 2.28
N VAL A 79 -9.20 8.83 3.57
CA VAL A 79 -10.30 8.18 4.28
C VAL A 79 -11.21 9.26 4.90
N ASP A 80 -12.47 8.90 5.11
CA ASP A 80 -13.44 9.85 5.68
C ASP A 80 -13.29 10.00 7.18
N ASP A 81 -12.95 8.91 7.88
CA ASP A 81 -12.85 8.87 9.34
C ASP A 81 -11.64 8.03 9.74
N LEU A 82 -10.54 8.71 10.05
CA LEU A 82 -9.26 8.06 10.34
C LEU A 82 -9.33 7.22 11.61
N ASP A 83 -9.94 7.71 12.67
CA ASP A 83 -10.03 6.98 13.93
C ASP A 83 -10.81 5.67 13.76
N ARG A 84 -11.89 5.71 12.99
CA ARG A 84 -12.70 4.54 12.68
C ARG A 84 -11.90 3.51 11.87
N GLU A 85 -11.13 3.98 10.88
CA GLU A 85 -10.28 3.11 10.08
C GLU A 85 -9.18 2.46 10.90
N ILE A 86 -8.55 3.22 11.79
CA ILE A 86 -7.51 2.68 12.69
C ILE A 86 -8.11 1.60 13.58
N ALA A 87 -9.30 1.84 14.15
CA ALA A 87 -9.94 0.86 15.01
C ALA A 87 -10.27 -0.43 14.25
N ARG A 88 -10.83 -0.29 13.04
CA ARG A 88 -11.16 -1.45 12.20
C ARG A 88 -9.91 -2.26 11.85
N LEU A 89 -8.87 -1.59 11.39
CA LEU A 89 -7.63 -2.23 10.97
C LEU A 89 -6.89 -2.88 12.14
N THR A 90 -6.91 -2.23 13.31
CA THR A 90 -6.33 -2.79 14.53
C THR A 90 -7.02 -4.09 14.91
N ASP A 91 -8.35 -4.13 14.84
CA ASP A 91 -9.13 -5.35 15.10
C ASP A 91 -8.79 -6.46 14.11
N GLU A 92 -8.43 -6.11 12.87
CA GLU A 92 -8.05 -7.07 11.84
C GLU A 92 -6.57 -7.46 11.90
N GLY A 93 -5.82 -6.95 12.87
CA GLY A 93 -4.43 -7.31 13.08
C GLY A 93 -3.42 -6.49 12.29
N VAL A 94 -3.83 -5.41 11.65
CA VAL A 94 -2.93 -4.52 10.92
C VAL A 94 -2.11 -3.71 11.91
N ARG A 95 -0.81 -3.63 11.67
CA ARG A 95 0.11 -2.86 12.51
C ARG A 95 0.31 -1.46 11.95
N PHE A 96 0.58 -0.51 12.85
CA PHE A 96 0.86 0.88 12.50
C PHE A 96 2.27 1.26 12.95
N ARG A 97 2.91 2.13 12.17
CA ARG A 97 4.26 2.61 12.44
C ARG A 97 4.29 3.67 13.53
N ASN A 98 3.20 4.43 13.66
CA ASN A 98 3.17 5.64 14.51
C ASN A 98 1.75 5.91 15.01
N ASP A 99 1.66 6.80 15.99
CA ASP A 99 0.40 7.40 16.39
C ASP A 99 -0.02 8.47 15.38
N VAL A 100 -1.28 8.88 15.43
CA VAL A 100 -1.80 9.89 14.50
C VAL A 100 -1.00 11.18 14.61
N VAL A 101 -0.57 11.68 13.46
CA VAL A 101 0.10 12.98 13.31
C VAL A 101 -0.89 13.96 12.71
N THR A 102 -1.07 15.10 13.36
CA THR A 102 -2.00 16.14 12.91
C THR A 102 -1.23 17.35 12.40
N GLY A 103 -1.61 17.84 11.25
CA GLY A 103 -1.05 19.04 10.64
C GLY A 103 -2.15 19.92 10.07
N PRO A 104 -1.79 21.04 9.40
CA PRO A 104 -2.78 21.96 8.84
C PRO A 104 -3.71 21.32 7.79
N GLY A 105 -3.18 20.35 7.04
CA GLY A 105 -3.94 19.68 5.98
C GLY A 105 -4.85 18.57 6.46
N GLY A 106 -4.63 18.06 7.66
CA GLY A 106 -5.41 16.95 8.19
C GLY A 106 -4.63 16.07 9.14
N ALA A 107 -5.04 14.82 9.26
CA ALA A 107 -4.43 13.84 10.16
C ALA A 107 -4.03 12.59 9.38
N GLN A 108 -2.95 11.95 9.80
CA GLN A 108 -2.39 10.82 9.06
C GLN A 108 -1.75 9.79 9.99
N VAL A 109 -1.66 8.57 9.49
CA VAL A 109 -0.98 7.46 10.15
C VAL A 109 -0.43 6.52 9.09
N LEU A 110 0.65 5.80 9.41
CA LEU A 110 1.25 4.83 8.51
C LEU A 110 0.89 3.41 8.96
N ALA A 111 0.17 2.68 8.11
CA ALA A 111 -0.02 1.24 8.26
C ALA A 111 1.17 0.52 7.64
N ILE A 112 1.41 -0.71 8.07
CA ILE A 112 2.56 -1.52 7.66
C ILE A 112 2.04 -2.79 6.97
N ASP A 113 2.49 -3.04 5.74
CA ASP A 113 2.13 -4.26 5.02
C ASP A 113 3.00 -5.45 5.47
N PRO A 114 2.71 -6.69 5.01
CA PRO A 114 3.49 -7.86 5.44
C PRO A 114 4.98 -7.82 5.09
N SER A 115 5.38 -7.01 4.12
CA SER A 115 6.78 -6.87 3.71
C SER A 115 7.46 -5.66 4.33
N GLY A 116 6.76 -4.88 5.15
CA GLY A 116 7.31 -3.68 5.79
C GLY A 116 7.14 -2.40 4.99
N ASN A 117 6.38 -2.41 3.90
CA ASN A 117 6.04 -1.20 3.16
C ASN A 117 4.97 -0.41 3.91
N PHE A 118 4.97 0.91 3.75
CA PHE A 118 3.99 1.76 4.40
C PHE A 118 2.82 2.09 3.48
N ILE A 119 1.64 2.24 4.10
CA ILE A 119 0.45 2.81 3.49
C ILE A 119 0.04 3.98 4.38
N GLU A 120 0.00 5.18 3.83
CA GLU A 120 -0.46 6.33 4.58
C GLU A 120 -1.97 6.44 4.48
N LEU A 121 -2.65 6.50 5.62
CA LEU A 121 -4.07 6.82 5.70
C LEU A 121 -4.19 8.26 6.12
N PHE A 122 -4.97 9.03 5.38
CA PHE A 122 -5.05 10.48 5.55
C PHE A 122 -6.51 10.92 5.59
N GLN A 123 -6.86 11.69 6.63
CA GLN A 123 -8.15 12.35 6.72
C GLN A 123 -7.93 13.84 6.54
N ARG A 124 -8.61 14.43 5.57
CA ARG A 124 -8.53 15.88 5.32
C ARG A 124 -9.05 16.65 6.53
N ALA A 125 -8.46 17.82 6.75
CA ALA A 125 -8.97 18.74 7.75
C ALA A 125 -10.40 19.13 7.40
N ALA A 126 -11.22 19.35 8.42
CA ALA A 126 -12.58 19.80 8.20
C ALA A 126 -12.58 21.16 7.48
N ALA A 127 -13.52 21.34 6.56
CA ALA A 127 -13.70 22.63 5.90
C ALA A 127 -14.14 23.68 6.93
N SER A 128 -13.48 24.84 6.92
CA SER A 128 -13.82 25.93 7.82
C SER A 128 -14.68 27.00 7.12
#